data_0cc720e153a6a1165eb61a8812c909ae
#
_entry.id   0cc720e153a6a1165eb61a8812c909ae
#
_cell.length_a   1.000
_cell.length_b   1.000
_cell.length_c   1.000
_cell.angle_alpha   90.00
_cell.angle_beta   90.00
_cell.angle_gamma   90.00
#
_symmetry.space_group_name_H-M   'P 1'
#
loop_
_entity.id
_entity.type
_entity.pdbx_description
1 polymer ?
#
loop_
_entity_poly.entity_id
_entity_poly.type
_entity_poly.pdbx_seq_one_letter_code
_entity_poly.pdbx_strand_id
1 'polypeptide(L)'
;IHVEICDSFARRNYNRSQAQQIASMDASVRAAADAGAEAGSITLGSPFGSNFEGPFDLNRRLEMIELMVNKWHDVGIDVNRISFSDAMGWNAPHTVKETMLAIRDRWPEIETFHMHLHNSRGATIASYYAALELGATEFDTSLGGMGGCPYCGNGRSAGHVPTEDFVDLCHEMGIETGYDLDKLIQAAWIAEEVVGHPLYGHVSKAGPRPRADAVYPIDMPFVESLHEASHFANGPSVYEGQLSPWGDRSALNS
;
A
#
# COMPACT_ATOMS: atom_id res chain seq x y z
N ILE A 1 -6.62 -19.13 -2.13
CA ILE A 1 -5.36 -19.76 -2.62
C ILE A 1 -4.42 -18.71 -3.18
N HIS A 2 -3.12 -19.02 -3.27
CA HIS A 2 -2.07 -18.09 -3.66
C HIS A 2 -1.09 -18.71 -4.66
N VAL A 3 -0.65 -17.93 -5.67
CA VAL A 3 0.47 -18.28 -6.54
C VAL A 3 1.41 -17.08 -6.72
N GLU A 4 2.70 -17.33 -6.64
CA GLU A 4 3.74 -16.39 -7.05
C GLU A 4 4.02 -16.56 -8.55
N ILE A 5 3.96 -15.47 -9.32
CA ILE A 5 4.36 -15.50 -10.73
C ILE A 5 5.87 -15.76 -10.85
N CYS A 6 6.67 -15.15 -9.98
CA CYS A 6 8.12 -15.32 -9.95
C CYS A 6 8.52 -16.59 -9.20
N ASP A 7 8.95 -17.65 -9.91
CA ASP A 7 9.41 -18.90 -9.29
C ASP A 7 10.66 -18.68 -8.41
N SER A 8 11.56 -17.80 -8.82
CA SER A 8 12.75 -17.46 -8.04
C SER A 8 12.42 -16.84 -6.70
N PHE A 9 11.40 -15.97 -6.63
CA PHE A 9 10.93 -15.40 -5.38
C PHE A 9 10.13 -16.42 -4.55
N ALA A 10 9.29 -17.23 -5.17
CA ALA A 10 8.56 -18.30 -4.51
C ALA A 10 9.51 -19.23 -3.73
N ARG A 11 10.59 -19.68 -4.37
CA ARG A 11 11.60 -20.54 -3.74
C ARG A 11 12.30 -19.88 -2.57
N ARG A 12 12.62 -18.58 -2.67
CA ARG A 12 13.35 -17.86 -1.62
C ARG A 12 12.47 -17.44 -0.46
N ASN A 13 11.25 -17.01 -0.74
CA ASN A 13 10.36 -16.47 0.28
C ASN A 13 9.49 -17.53 0.96
N TYR A 14 9.05 -18.53 0.19
CA TYR A 14 8.13 -19.57 0.71
C TYR A 14 8.78 -20.94 0.84
N ASN A 15 10.04 -21.09 0.44
CA ASN A 15 10.73 -22.38 0.35
C ASN A 15 9.95 -23.41 -0.50
N ARG A 16 9.25 -22.93 -1.53
CA ARG A 16 8.43 -23.72 -2.46
C ARG A 16 8.56 -23.14 -3.86
N SER A 17 8.60 -24.00 -4.88
CA SER A 17 8.50 -23.54 -6.26
C SER A 17 7.05 -23.14 -6.62
N GLN A 18 6.88 -22.35 -7.67
CA GLN A 18 5.57 -22.06 -8.25
C GLN A 18 4.79 -23.35 -8.53
N ALA A 19 5.43 -24.35 -9.14
CA ALA A 19 4.79 -25.63 -9.42
C ALA A 19 4.31 -26.36 -8.16
N GLN A 20 5.07 -26.29 -7.06
CA GLN A 20 4.65 -26.86 -5.77
C GLN A 20 3.50 -26.07 -5.12
N GLN A 21 3.46 -24.74 -5.30
CA GLN A 21 2.31 -23.95 -4.87
C GLN A 21 1.05 -24.39 -5.63
N ILE A 22 1.13 -24.45 -6.95
CA ILE A 22 0.01 -24.89 -7.81
C ILE A 22 -0.46 -26.30 -7.45
N ALA A 23 0.46 -27.25 -7.27
CA ALA A 23 0.12 -28.63 -6.92
C ALA A 23 -0.59 -28.77 -5.57
N SER A 24 -0.40 -27.81 -4.64
CA SER A 24 -1.07 -27.81 -3.34
C SER A 24 -2.48 -27.21 -3.36
N MET A 25 -2.87 -26.52 -4.43
CA MET A 25 -4.15 -25.80 -4.49
C MET A 25 -5.36 -26.74 -4.44
N ASP A 26 -5.30 -27.88 -5.12
CA ASP A 26 -6.41 -28.84 -5.17
C ASP A 26 -6.82 -29.32 -3.77
N ALA A 27 -5.85 -29.58 -2.91
CA ALA A 27 -6.11 -29.96 -1.53
C ALA A 27 -6.70 -28.79 -0.72
N SER A 28 -6.19 -27.55 -0.96
CA SER A 28 -6.66 -26.36 -0.26
C SER A 28 -8.10 -25.99 -0.61
N VAL A 29 -8.47 -25.99 -1.90
CA VAL A 29 -9.84 -25.68 -2.32
C VAL A 29 -10.84 -26.73 -1.88
N ARG A 30 -10.47 -28.02 -1.92
CA ARG A 30 -11.32 -29.10 -1.39
C ARG A 30 -11.55 -28.98 0.10
N ALA A 31 -10.49 -28.72 0.87
CA ALA A 31 -10.63 -28.52 2.32
C ALA A 31 -11.50 -27.31 2.66
N ALA A 32 -11.44 -26.23 1.88
CA ALA A 32 -12.31 -25.06 2.04
C ALA A 32 -13.76 -25.41 1.69
N ALA A 33 -14.00 -26.12 0.59
CA ALA A 33 -15.33 -26.58 0.20
C ALA A 33 -15.95 -27.51 1.24
N ASP A 34 -15.19 -28.47 1.75
CA ASP A 34 -15.60 -29.41 2.80
C ASP A 34 -15.92 -28.68 4.12
N ALA A 35 -15.25 -27.55 4.37
CA ALA A 35 -15.51 -26.65 5.51
C ALA A 35 -16.69 -25.70 5.29
N GLY A 36 -17.35 -25.73 4.13
CA GLY A 36 -18.53 -24.92 3.81
C GLY A 36 -18.21 -23.52 3.33
N ALA A 37 -17.07 -23.30 2.68
CA ALA A 37 -16.76 -22.01 2.05
C ALA A 37 -17.81 -21.68 0.96
N GLU A 38 -18.37 -20.48 1.01
CA GLU A 38 -19.39 -20.01 0.05
C GLU A 38 -18.77 -19.23 -1.12
N ALA A 39 -17.56 -18.71 -0.97
CA ALA A 39 -16.86 -17.96 -2.00
C ALA A 39 -15.34 -18.20 -1.94
N GLY A 40 -14.70 -18.15 -3.10
CA GLY A 40 -13.27 -18.28 -3.26
C GLY A 40 -12.53 -16.94 -3.22
N SER A 41 -11.30 -16.96 -2.69
CA SER A 41 -10.37 -15.84 -2.76
C SER A 41 -9.05 -16.30 -3.38
N ILE A 42 -8.48 -15.45 -4.24
CA ILE A 42 -7.20 -15.71 -4.88
C ILE A 42 -6.20 -14.58 -4.60
N THR A 43 -4.93 -14.93 -4.49
CA THR A 43 -3.84 -13.96 -4.34
C THR A 43 -2.81 -14.18 -5.43
N LEU A 44 -2.57 -13.16 -6.24
CA LEU A 44 -1.55 -13.15 -7.26
C LEU A 44 -0.29 -12.46 -6.73
N GLY A 45 0.76 -13.23 -6.49
CA GLY A 45 2.04 -12.74 -5.99
C GLY A 45 2.93 -12.22 -7.11
N SER A 46 3.64 -11.13 -6.84
CA SER A 46 4.52 -10.42 -7.78
C SER A 46 3.87 -10.14 -9.15
N PRO A 47 2.61 -9.58 -9.20
CA PRO A 47 1.85 -9.54 -10.45
C PRO A 47 2.50 -8.70 -11.56
N PHE A 48 3.26 -7.68 -11.19
CA PHE A 48 3.77 -6.69 -12.15
C PHE A 48 5.23 -6.93 -12.56
N GLY A 49 5.95 -7.77 -11.81
CA GLY A 49 7.35 -8.07 -12.08
C GLY A 49 8.14 -8.42 -10.82
N SER A 50 9.40 -8.78 -11.03
CA SER A 50 10.32 -9.11 -9.95
C SER A 50 11.74 -8.67 -10.26
N ASN A 51 12.55 -8.47 -9.20
CA ASN A 51 13.98 -8.19 -9.34
C ASN A 51 14.80 -9.40 -9.84
N PHE A 52 14.16 -10.58 -9.97
CA PHE A 52 14.79 -11.80 -10.45
C PHE A 52 14.49 -12.10 -11.91
N GLU A 53 13.27 -11.80 -12.38
CA GLU A 53 12.77 -12.25 -13.68
C GLU A 53 12.31 -11.07 -14.57
N GLY A 54 12.33 -9.84 -14.04
CA GLY A 54 11.89 -8.66 -14.76
C GLY A 54 10.37 -8.46 -14.78
N PRO A 55 9.84 -7.69 -15.72
CA PRO A 55 8.40 -7.39 -15.81
C PRO A 55 7.58 -8.60 -16.27
N PHE A 56 6.36 -8.71 -15.79
CA PHE A 56 5.36 -9.67 -16.26
C PHE A 56 4.26 -8.93 -17.03
N ASP A 57 3.92 -9.44 -18.22
CA ASP A 57 2.88 -8.87 -19.05
C ASP A 57 1.46 -9.23 -18.56
N LEU A 58 0.45 -8.64 -19.18
CA LEU A 58 -0.94 -8.88 -18.83
C LEU A 58 -1.35 -10.34 -19.05
N ASN A 59 -0.90 -10.96 -20.13
CA ASN A 59 -1.27 -12.35 -20.45
C ASN A 59 -0.79 -13.31 -19.36
N ARG A 60 0.45 -13.13 -18.89
CA ARG A 60 1.00 -13.95 -17.80
C ARG A 60 0.21 -13.79 -16.49
N ARG A 61 -0.24 -12.56 -16.19
CA ARG A 61 -1.12 -12.32 -15.02
C ARG A 61 -2.44 -13.07 -15.17
N LEU A 62 -3.10 -12.91 -16.32
CA LEU A 62 -4.41 -13.53 -16.59
C LEU A 62 -4.35 -15.06 -16.63
N GLU A 63 -3.28 -15.66 -17.18
CA GLU A 63 -3.05 -17.11 -17.13
C GLU A 63 -3.02 -17.66 -15.70
N MET A 64 -2.33 -16.98 -14.79
CA MET A 64 -2.25 -17.40 -13.40
C MET A 64 -3.56 -17.20 -12.64
N ILE A 65 -4.29 -16.12 -12.95
CA ILE A 65 -5.63 -15.88 -12.41
C ILE A 65 -6.59 -16.97 -12.87
N GLU A 66 -6.63 -17.25 -14.18
CA GLU A 66 -7.49 -18.30 -14.75
C GLU A 66 -7.22 -19.68 -14.12
N LEU A 67 -5.95 -20.00 -13.94
CA LEU A 67 -5.56 -21.23 -13.26
C LEU A 67 -6.19 -21.31 -11.85
N MET A 68 -6.11 -20.24 -11.07
CA MET A 68 -6.63 -20.22 -9.71
C MET A 68 -8.18 -20.19 -9.68
N VAL A 69 -8.80 -19.46 -10.60
CA VAL A 69 -10.28 -19.43 -10.74
C VAL A 69 -10.78 -20.84 -11.08
N ASN A 70 -10.16 -21.52 -12.06
CA ASN A 70 -10.54 -22.89 -12.42
C ASN A 70 -10.41 -23.86 -11.25
N LYS A 71 -9.41 -23.72 -10.37
CA LYS A 71 -9.29 -24.55 -9.15
C LYS A 71 -10.49 -24.42 -8.20
N TRP A 72 -11.02 -23.22 -8.05
CA TRP A 72 -12.23 -22.98 -7.26
C TRP A 72 -13.47 -23.52 -7.98
N HIS A 73 -13.60 -23.32 -9.28
CA HIS A 73 -14.71 -23.85 -10.07
C HIS A 73 -14.76 -25.39 -10.07
N ASP A 74 -13.61 -26.06 -10.00
CA ASP A 74 -13.52 -27.54 -9.93
C ASP A 74 -14.20 -28.11 -8.66
N VAL A 75 -14.41 -27.27 -7.63
CA VAL A 75 -15.15 -27.62 -6.40
C VAL A 75 -16.51 -26.91 -6.30
N GLY A 76 -16.97 -26.26 -7.37
CA GLY A 76 -18.29 -25.61 -7.46
C GLY A 76 -18.38 -24.28 -6.71
N ILE A 77 -17.29 -23.58 -6.48
CA ILE A 77 -17.23 -22.32 -5.75
C ILE A 77 -16.73 -21.22 -6.70
N ASP A 78 -17.43 -20.10 -6.77
CA ASP A 78 -17.02 -18.92 -7.53
C ASP A 78 -16.02 -18.07 -6.73
N VAL A 79 -15.10 -17.39 -7.45
CA VAL A 79 -14.14 -16.44 -6.87
C VAL A 79 -14.76 -15.06 -6.87
N ASN A 80 -14.91 -14.44 -5.71
CA ASN A 80 -15.41 -13.07 -5.60
C ASN A 80 -14.35 -12.04 -5.18
N ARG A 81 -13.15 -12.47 -4.80
CA ARG A 81 -12.08 -11.61 -4.28
C ARG A 81 -10.72 -11.96 -4.88
N ILE A 82 -10.00 -10.92 -5.31
CA ILE A 82 -8.60 -11.04 -5.73
C ILE A 82 -7.72 -10.07 -4.94
N SER A 83 -6.54 -10.56 -4.54
CA SER A 83 -5.47 -9.76 -3.96
C SER A 83 -4.27 -9.68 -4.91
N PHE A 84 -3.74 -8.47 -5.12
CA PHE A 84 -2.44 -8.26 -5.75
C PHE A 84 -1.38 -8.10 -4.66
N SER A 85 -0.41 -9.02 -4.60
CA SER A 85 0.69 -8.99 -3.63
C SER A 85 2.00 -8.66 -4.33
N ASP A 86 2.29 -7.35 -4.43
CA ASP A 86 3.51 -6.84 -5.09
C ASP A 86 4.60 -6.55 -4.05
N ALA A 87 5.24 -7.59 -3.55
CA ALA A 87 6.25 -7.50 -2.51
C ALA A 87 7.52 -6.73 -2.93
N MET A 88 7.80 -6.62 -4.21
CA MET A 88 9.00 -5.96 -4.73
C MET A 88 8.74 -4.56 -5.30
N GLY A 89 7.49 -4.06 -5.26
CA GLY A 89 7.12 -2.71 -5.65
C GLY A 89 7.35 -2.42 -7.14
N TRP A 90 6.91 -3.35 -8.00
CA TRP A 90 6.90 -3.19 -9.47
C TRP A 90 5.61 -2.57 -9.98
N ASN A 91 4.68 -2.26 -9.08
CA ASN A 91 3.40 -1.66 -9.43
C ASN A 91 3.56 -0.26 -10.05
N ALA A 92 2.65 0.03 -10.98
CA ALA A 92 2.45 1.35 -11.53
C ALA A 92 0.95 1.57 -11.81
N PRO A 93 0.43 2.82 -11.77
CA PRO A 93 -0.99 3.08 -11.90
C PRO A 93 -1.64 2.47 -13.15
N HIS A 94 -0.96 2.56 -14.29
CA HIS A 94 -1.47 2.04 -15.56
C HIS A 94 -1.53 0.50 -15.58
N THR A 95 -0.54 -0.20 -14.99
CA THR A 95 -0.54 -1.67 -14.93
C THR A 95 -1.58 -2.21 -13.97
N VAL A 96 -1.84 -1.49 -12.86
CA VAL A 96 -2.93 -1.81 -11.94
C VAL A 96 -4.28 -1.65 -12.65
N LYS A 97 -4.54 -0.50 -13.30
CA LYS A 97 -5.77 -0.25 -14.06
C LYS A 97 -6.00 -1.28 -15.16
N GLU A 98 -4.98 -1.53 -15.99
CA GLU A 98 -5.03 -2.53 -17.07
C GLU A 98 -5.46 -3.91 -16.53
N THR A 99 -4.84 -4.34 -15.44
CA THR A 99 -5.12 -5.66 -14.85
C THR A 99 -6.53 -5.73 -14.26
N MET A 100 -6.95 -4.72 -13.50
CA MET A 100 -8.31 -4.68 -12.92
C MET A 100 -9.40 -4.67 -13.99
N LEU A 101 -9.22 -3.88 -15.06
CA LEU A 101 -10.17 -3.82 -16.17
C LEU A 101 -10.27 -5.16 -16.91
N ALA A 102 -9.14 -5.81 -17.19
CA ALA A 102 -9.11 -7.12 -17.84
C ALA A 102 -9.76 -8.23 -16.98
N ILE A 103 -9.59 -8.15 -15.65
CA ILE A 103 -10.24 -9.09 -14.73
C ILE A 103 -11.77 -8.88 -14.75
N ARG A 104 -12.25 -7.66 -14.67
CA ARG A 104 -13.68 -7.34 -14.70
C ARG A 104 -14.36 -7.74 -15.99
N ASP A 105 -13.65 -7.63 -17.11
CA ASP A 105 -14.16 -8.06 -18.41
C ASP A 105 -14.29 -9.58 -18.47
N ARG A 106 -13.34 -10.32 -17.92
CA ARG A 106 -13.25 -11.77 -18.03
C ARG A 106 -13.94 -12.54 -16.89
N TRP A 107 -13.93 -12.00 -15.68
CA TRP A 107 -14.51 -12.59 -14.46
C TRP A 107 -15.30 -11.52 -13.69
N PRO A 108 -16.48 -11.16 -14.18
CA PRO A 108 -17.30 -10.09 -13.58
C PRO A 108 -17.77 -10.42 -12.15
N GLU A 109 -17.75 -11.70 -11.74
CA GLU A 109 -18.02 -12.17 -10.39
C GLU A 109 -16.93 -11.77 -9.38
N ILE A 110 -15.73 -11.40 -9.83
CA ILE A 110 -14.67 -10.87 -8.95
C ILE A 110 -14.95 -9.38 -8.69
N GLU A 111 -15.64 -9.11 -7.60
CA GLU A 111 -16.05 -7.75 -7.23
C GLU A 111 -15.07 -7.08 -6.27
N THR A 112 -14.40 -7.85 -5.42
CA THR A 112 -13.50 -7.33 -4.38
C THR A 112 -12.04 -7.37 -4.85
N PHE A 113 -11.43 -6.19 -4.91
CA PHE A 113 -10.01 -6.02 -5.21
C PHE A 113 -9.26 -5.57 -3.97
N HIS A 114 -8.27 -6.36 -3.55
CA HIS A 114 -7.40 -6.07 -2.43
C HIS A 114 -5.99 -5.72 -2.93
N MET A 115 -5.45 -4.61 -2.43
CA MET A 115 -4.16 -4.06 -2.82
C MET A 115 -3.14 -4.21 -1.69
N HIS A 116 -2.23 -5.19 -1.83
CA HIS A 116 -1.06 -5.38 -0.98
C HIS A 116 0.19 -5.00 -1.78
N LEU A 117 0.41 -3.70 -1.97
CA LEU A 117 1.46 -3.19 -2.83
C LEU A 117 2.56 -2.50 -2.02
N HIS A 118 3.82 -2.89 -2.24
CA HIS A 118 4.95 -2.25 -1.59
C HIS A 118 5.34 -0.93 -2.27
N ASN A 119 5.64 0.09 -1.46
CA ASN A 119 5.98 1.44 -1.90
C ASN A 119 7.49 1.62 -2.14
N SER A 120 8.15 0.60 -2.64
CA SER A 120 9.61 0.56 -2.78
C SER A 120 10.20 1.71 -3.61
N ARG A 121 9.42 2.29 -4.52
CA ARG A 121 9.84 3.37 -5.45
C ARG A 121 8.93 4.60 -5.42
N GLY A 122 8.05 4.71 -4.42
CA GLY A 122 7.18 5.88 -4.23
C GLY A 122 5.98 5.99 -5.17
N ALA A 123 5.72 5.01 -6.02
CA ALA A 123 4.62 5.04 -6.99
C ALA A 123 3.30 4.48 -6.44
N THR A 124 3.32 3.80 -5.31
CA THR A 124 2.20 2.97 -4.85
C THR A 124 0.98 3.80 -4.44
N ILE A 125 1.16 5.00 -3.89
CA ILE A 125 0.01 5.87 -3.59
C ILE A 125 -0.77 6.24 -4.86
N ALA A 126 -0.07 6.46 -5.97
CA ALA A 126 -0.71 6.69 -7.27
C ALA A 126 -1.41 5.42 -7.80
N SER A 127 -0.84 4.24 -7.55
CA SER A 127 -1.45 2.96 -7.87
C SER A 127 -2.71 2.71 -7.04
N TYR A 128 -2.69 3.08 -5.75
CA TYR A 128 -3.87 3.01 -4.87
C TYR A 128 -4.97 3.96 -5.31
N TYR A 129 -4.62 5.21 -5.66
CA TYR A 129 -5.57 6.14 -6.25
C TYR A 129 -6.21 5.57 -7.52
N ALA A 130 -5.40 4.98 -8.40
CA ALA A 130 -5.87 4.35 -9.63
C ALA A 130 -6.81 3.16 -9.38
N ALA A 131 -6.56 2.39 -8.33
CA ALA A 131 -7.43 1.29 -7.91
C ALA A 131 -8.73 1.80 -7.27
N LEU A 132 -8.68 2.88 -6.45
CA LEU A 132 -9.85 3.54 -5.88
C LEU A 132 -10.81 4.04 -6.97
N GLU A 133 -10.29 4.69 -8.04
CA GLU A 133 -11.10 5.13 -9.19
C GLU A 133 -11.84 3.97 -9.88
N LEU A 134 -11.29 2.76 -9.79
CA LEU A 134 -11.92 1.54 -10.27
C LEU A 134 -12.68 0.78 -9.17
N GLY A 135 -12.91 1.39 -8.01
CA GLY A 135 -13.75 0.83 -6.94
C GLY A 135 -13.10 -0.28 -6.13
N ALA A 136 -11.78 -0.33 -6.02
CA ALA A 136 -11.13 -1.16 -5.00
C ALA A 136 -11.44 -0.61 -3.61
N THR A 137 -11.66 -1.49 -2.63
CA THR A 137 -12.07 -1.13 -1.27
C THR A 137 -11.15 -1.66 -0.18
N GLU A 138 -10.20 -2.52 -0.52
CA GLU A 138 -9.29 -3.13 0.45
C GLU A 138 -7.83 -2.76 0.12
N PHE A 139 -7.14 -2.17 1.09
CA PHE A 139 -5.77 -1.66 0.92
C PHE A 139 -4.93 -1.95 2.16
N ASP A 140 -3.78 -2.57 1.98
CA ASP A 140 -2.80 -2.73 3.04
C ASP A 140 -1.87 -1.53 3.09
N THR A 141 -1.74 -0.95 4.27
CA THR A 141 -0.88 0.19 4.57
C THR A 141 -0.04 -0.10 5.81
N SER A 142 0.96 0.71 6.09
CA SER A 142 1.73 0.61 7.33
C SER A 142 2.03 1.98 7.92
N LEU A 143 2.03 2.10 9.25
CA LEU A 143 2.34 3.37 9.92
C LEU A 143 3.71 3.90 9.47
N GLY A 144 3.75 5.16 9.04
CA GLY A 144 4.95 5.79 8.50
C GLY A 144 5.55 5.11 7.27
N GLY A 145 4.89 4.12 6.68
CA GLY A 145 5.45 3.30 5.61
C GLY A 145 6.52 2.31 6.09
N MET A 146 6.50 1.94 7.39
CA MET A 146 7.48 1.00 7.93
C MET A 146 7.33 -0.41 7.32
N GLY A 147 8.38 -1.21 7.43
CA GLY A 147 8.47 -2.52 6.82
C GLY A 147 9.36 -2.52 5.60
N GLY A 148 9.10 -3.41 4.67
CA GLY A 148 9.88 -3.60 3.45
C GLY A 148 9.94 -5.06 3.06
N CYS A 149 10.73 -5.34 2.03
CA CYS A 149 10.99 -6.70 1.58
C CYS A 149 12.51 -6.85 1.37
N PRO A 150 13.14 -7.91 1.85
CA PRO A 150 14.58 -8.11 1.68
C PRO A 150 14.99 -8.26 0.20
N TYR A 151 14.03 -8.49 -0.68
CA TYR A 151 14.25 -8.65 -2.12
C TYR A 151 13.92 -7.40 -2.95
N CYS A 152 13.51 -6.28 -2.30
CA CYS A 152 13.13 -5.03 -2.99
C CYS A 152 14.29 -4.13 -3.38
N GLY A 153 15.52 -4.57 -3.34
CA GLY A 153 16.69 -3.76 -3.64
C GLY A 153 17.74 -3.80 -2.54
N ASN A 154 18.25 -2.65 -2.10
CA ASN A 154 19.40 -2.54 -1.19
C ASN A 154 19.05 -2.57 0.32
N GLY A 155 17.89 -3.08 0.70
CA GLY A 155 17.44 -3.20 2.10
C GLY A 155 17.00 -1.90 2.77
N ARG A 156 16.82 -0.81 2.01
CA ARG A 156 16.37 0.50 2.50
C ARG A 156 15.01 0.93 1.91
N SER A 157 14.30 0.01 1.26
CA SER A 157 13.01 0.36 0.67
C SER A 157 11.93 0.48 1.74
N ALA A 158 10.98 1.39 1.50
CA ALA A 158 9.76 1.48 2.28
C ALA A 158 8.96 0.16 2.23
N GLY A 159 8.11 -0.04 3.23
CA GLY A 159 7.10 -1.08 3.22
C GLY A 159 5.94 -0.71 2.30
N HIS A 160 4.76 -0.57 2.87
CA HIS A 160 3.58 -0.11 2.16
C HIS A 160 3.50 1.42 2.09
N VAL A 161 2.45 1.93 1.50
CA VAL A 161 2.07 3.34 1.62
C VAL A 161 1.87 3.68 3.11
N PRO A 162 2.38 4.82 3.60
CA PRO A 162 2.09 5.26 4.96
C PRO A 162 0.59 5.37 5.19
N THR A 163 0.10 4.77 6.28
CA THR A 163 -1.34 4.73 6.59
C THR A 163 -1.90 6.15 6.70
N GLU A 164 -1.19 7.04 7.39
CA GLU A 164 -1.56 8.43 7.56
C GLU A 164 -1.64 9.20 6.23
N ASP A 165 -0.73 8.93 5.29
CA ASP A 165 -0.74 9.56 3.96
C ASP A 165 -1.94 9.08 3.12
N PHE A 166 -2.26 7.79 3.19
CA PHE A 166 -3.39 7.23 2.44
C PHE A 166 -4.75 7.63 3.03
N VAL A 167 -4.85 7.68 4.36
CA VAL A 167 -6.06 8.14 5.05
C VAL A 167 -6.30 9.63 4.77
N ASP A 168 -5.26 10.48 4.80
CA ASP A 168 -5.38 11.88 4.41
C ASP A 168 -5.88 12.03 2.97
N LEU A 169 -5.30 11.29 2.03
CA LEU A 169 -5.76 11.27 0.63
C LEU A 169 -7.25 10.88 0.54
N CYS A 170 -7.67 9.83 1.24
CA CYS A 170 -9.08 9.39 1.24
C CYS A 170 -9.99 10.49 1.80
N HIS A 171 -9.63 11.12 2.91
CA HIS A 171 -10.40 12.21 3.52
C HIS A 171 -10.50 13.43 2.60
N GLU A 172 -9.41 13.80 1.91
CA GLU A 172 -9.42 14.88 0.92
C GLU A 172 -10.29 14.57 -0.32
N MET A 173 -10.48 13.29 -0.62
CA MET A 173 -11.40 12.81 -1.67
C MET A 173 -12.86 12.65 -1.17
N GLY A 174 -13.14 12.92 0.11
CA GLY A 174 -14.46 12.73 0.71
C GLY A 174 -14.80 11.27 1.02
N ILE A 175 -13.81 10.39 1.10
CA ILE A 175 -13.97 8.98 1.44
C ILE A 175 -13.78 8.83 2.95
N GLU A 176 -14.82 8.34 3.62
CA GLU A 176 -14.73 8.00 5.05
C GLU A 176 -13.99 6.69 5.26
N THR A 177 -12.95 6.73 6.08
CA THR A 177 -12.12 5.56 6.38
C THR A 177 -12.39 4.96 7.76
N GLY A 178 -13.08 5.70 8.63
CA GLY A 178 -13.26 5.36 10.04
C GLY A 178 -12.02 5.61 10.91
N TYR A 179 -10.92 6.12 10.33
CA TYR A 179 -9.71 6.45 11.07
C TYR A 179 -9.68 7.91 11.52
N ASP A 180 -9.14 8.13 12.71
CA ASP A 180 -8.78 9.44 13.24
C ASP A 180 -7.36 9.79 12.77
N LEU A 181 -7.24 10.77 11.88
CA LEU A 181 -5.96 11.11 11.25
C LEU A 181 -4.94 11.66 12.28
N ASP A 182 -5.38 12.45 13.26
CA ASP A 182 -4.48 13.00 14.27
C ASP A 182 -3.87 11.88 15.14
N LYS A 183 -4.67 10.86 15.47
CA LYS A 183 -4.17 9.68 16.19
C LYS A 183 -3.25 8.82 15.33
N LEU A 184 -3.50 8.73 14.04
CA LEU A 184 -2.57 8.04 13.12
C LEU A 184 -1.22 8.75 13.03
N ILE A 185 -1.22 10.07 12.97
CA ILE A 185 0.01 10.87 12.99
C ILE A 185 0.79 10.63 14.30
N GLN A 186 0.11 10.65 15.45
CA GLN A 186 0.73 10.33 16.75
C GLN A 186 1.29 8.91 16.77
N ALA A 187 0.55 7.94 16.24
CA ALA A 187 1.01 6.56 16.15
C ALA A 187 2.23 6.40 15.23
N ALA A 188 2.30 7.18 14.14
CA ALA A 188 3.48 7.19 13.26
C ALA A 188 4.72 7.76 13.96
N TRP A 189 4.58 8.78 14.81
CA TRP A 189 5.69 9.29 15.64
C TRP A 189 6.18 8.27 16.68
N ILE A 190 5.25 7.56 17.33
CA ILE A 190 5.61 6.46 18.24
C ILE A 190 6.35 5.34 17.48
N ALA A 191 5.89 5.04 16.24
CA ALA A 191 6.58 4.05 15.41
C ALA A 191 8.01 4.49 15.04
N GLU A 192 8.25 5.78 14.74
CA GLU A 192 9.60 6.33 14.53
C GLU A 192 10.49 6.17 15.77
N GLU A 193 9.96 6.41 16.97
CA GLU A 193 10.66 6.20 18.22
C GLU A 193 11.03 4.71 18.42
N VAL A 194 10.09 3.81 18.18
CA VAL A 194 10.29 2.36 18.37
C VAL A 194 11.34 1.81 17.41
N VAL A 195 11.31 2.23 16.13
CA VAL A 195 12.30 1.75 15.13
C VAL A 195 13.63 2.50 15.22
N GLY A 196 13.67 3.64 15.89
CA GLY A 196 14.90 4.42 16.12
C GLY A 196 15.40 5.22 14.93
N HIS A 197 14.56 5.48 13.92
CA HIS A 197 14.88 6.32 12.76
C HIS A 197 13.61 6.93 12.14
N PRO A 198 13.73 8.06 11.39
CA PRO A 198 12.60 8.63 10.66
C PRO A 198 12.01 7.65 9.67
N LEU A 199 10.68 7.63 9.58
CA LEU A 199 9.90 6.87 8.63
C LEU A 199 9.53 7.72 7.40
N TYR A 200 8.86 7.11 6.43
CA TYR A 200 8.62 7.70 5.10
C TYR A 200 7.32 8.52 5.00
N GLY A 201 6.48 8.55 6.06
CA GLY A 201 5.22 9.29 6.07
C GLY A 201 5.42 10.78 5.83
N HIS A 202 4.60 11.38 4.97
CA HIS A 202 4.62 12.81 4.65
C HIS A 202 3.70 13.58 5.60
N VAL A 203 2.48 13.08 5.79
CA VAL A 203 1.46 13.74 6.63
C VAL A 203 1.87 13.74 8.10
N SER A 204 2.56 12.70 8.58
CA SER A 204 3.11 12.68 9.94
C SER A 204 4.16 13.78 10.19
N LYS A 205 4.74 14.35 9.13
CA LYS A 205 5.74 15.45 9.22
C LYS A 205 5.13 16.81 8.92
N ALA A 206 4.30 16.91 7.89
CA ALA A 206 3.70 18.15 7.46
C ALA A 206 2.43 18.52 8.24
N GLY A 207 1.77 17.51 8.84
CA GLY A 207 0.40 17.63 9.34
C GLY A 207 -0.64 17.62 8.21
N PRO A 208 -1.93 17.47 8.54
CA PRO A 208 -3.01 17.61 7.58
C PRO A 208 -3.13 19.06 7.10
N ARG A 209 -3.84 19.28 5.99
CA ARG A 209 -4.13 20.64 5.52
C ARG A 209 -4.90 21.43 6.58
N PRO A 210 -4.51 22.68 6.88
CA PRO A 210 -5.29 23.52 7.78
C PRO A 210 -6.70 23.72 7.26
N ARG A 211 -7.70 23.58 8.14
CA ARG A 211 -9.11 23.83 7.82
C ARG A 211 -9.51 25.23 8.28
N ALA A 212 -10.71 25.69 7.90
CA ALA A 212 -11.16 27.07 7.97
C ALA A 212 -10.91 27.81 9.29
N ASP A 213 -10.93 27.12 10.41
CA ASP A 213 -10.70 27.66 11.76
C ASP A 213 -9.24 27.53 12.23
N ALA A 214 -8.41 26.79 11.48
CA ALA A 214 -7.01 26.52 11.80
C ALA A 214 -6.03 27.04 10.73
N VAL A 215 -6.49 27.86 9.77
CA VAL A 215 -5.60 28.47 8.78
C VAL A 215 -4.65 29.46 9.44
N TYR A 216 -3.44 29.58 8.89
CA TYR A 216 -2.45 30.50 9.41
C TYR A 216 -2.92 31.95 9.26
N PRO A 217 -2.56 32.86 10.23
CA PRO A 217 -2.88 34.28 10.13
C PRO A 217 -2.31 34.85 8.84
N ILE A 218 -3.11 35.68 8.15
CA ILE A 218 -2.67 36.35 6.90
C ILE A 218 -1.77 37.56 7.18
N ASP A 219 -1.72 38.02 8.42
CA ASP A 219 -0.89 39.13 8.91
C ASP A 219 0.44 38.66 9.52
N MET A 220 0.87 37.44 9.18
CA MET A 220 2.18 36.94 9.59
C MET A 220 3.29 37.88 9.13
N PRO A 221 4.31 38.15 10.00
CA PRO A 221 5.40 39.03 9.64
C PRO A 221 6.20 38.48 8.45
N PHE A 222 6.58 39.37 7.53
CA PHE A 222 7.50 39.00 6.45
C PHE A 222 8.90 38.83 7.00
N VAL A 223 9.64 37.91 6.36
CA VAL A 223 11.07 37.77 6.60
C VAL A 223 11.80 38.79 5.71
N GLU A 224 12.33 39.83 6.32
CA GLU A 224 12.95 40.96 5.61
C GLU A 224 14.47 40.80 5.44
N SER A 225 15.10 39.92 6.19
CA SER A 225 16.54 39.70 6.16
C SER A 225 16.95 38.25 6.16
N LEU A 226 18.15 37.95 5.62
CA LEU A 226 18.75 36.61 5.69
C LEU A 226 18.94 36.14 7.14
N HIS A 227 19.12 37.05 8.08
CA HIS A 227 19.26 36.70 9.49
C HIS A 227 17.94 36.17 10.06
N GLU A 228 16.82 36.82 9.77
CA GLU A 228 15.48 36.38 10.15
C GLU A 228 15.09 35.07 9.45
N ALA A 229 15.55 34.87 8.19
CA ALA A 229 15.35 33.66 7.41
C ALA A 229 16.31 32.51 7.80
N SER A 230 17.22 32.72 8.74
CA SER A 230 18.25 31.73 9.11
C SER A 230 17.66 30.39 9.57
N HIS A 231 16.49 30.40 10.18
CA HIS A 231 15.75 29.20 10.61
C HIS A 231 15.32 28.31 9.41
N PHE A 232 15.13 28.87 8.22
CA PHE A 232 14.82 28.09 7.03
C PHE A 232 16.05 27.37 6.43
N ALA A 233 17.26 27.83 6.77
CA ALA A 233 18.50 27.20 6.33
C ALA A 233 18.81 25.91 7.10
N ASN A 234 18.18 25.70 8.24
CA ASN A 234 18.38 24.53 9.09
C ASN A 234 17.31 23.48 8.76
N GLY A 235 17.67 22.20 8.82
CA GLY A 235 16.75 21.11 8.56
C GLY A 235 15.63 21.00 9.64
N PRO A 236 14.70 20.06 9.44
CA PRO A 236 13.53 19.89 10.32
C PRO A 236 13.84 19.70 11.81
N SER A 237 15.04 19.24 12.15
CA SER A 237 15.49 19.03 13.55
C SER A 237 15.57 20.33 14.37
N VAL A 238 15.62 21.49 13.72
CA VAL A 238 15.66 22.80 14.40
C VAL A 238 14.29 23.19 14.95
N TYR A 239 13.25 22.52 14.47
CA TYR A 239 11.87 22.81 14.87
C TYR A 239 11.31 21.79 15.86
N GLU A 240 12.16 21.12 16.62
CA GLU A 240 11.71 20.23 17.71
C GLU A 240 10.70 20.97 18.61
N GLY A 241 9.48 20.42 18.71
CA GLY A 241 8.39 21.01 19.47
C GLY A 241 7.47 21.96 18.69
N GLN A 242 7.69 22.19 17.37
CA GLN A 242 6.82 23.06 16.55
C GLN A 242 6.35 22.36 15.28
N LEU A 243 5.06 22.48 14.94
CA LEU A 243 4.48 21.93 13.70
C LEU A 243 4.89 22.71 12.45
N SER A 244 5.17 23.99 12.62
CA SER A 244 5.71 24.87 11.60
C SER A 244 6.46 25.99 12.29
N PRO A 245 7.27 26.83 11.57
CA PRO A 245 7.87 28.03 12.16
C PRO A 245 6.83 29.00 12.73
N TRP A 246 5.56 28.81 12.42
CA TRP A 246 4.44 29.68 12.73
C TRP A 246 3.44 29.08 13.72
N GLY A 247 3.63 27.85 14.14
CA GLY A 247 2.71 27.14 15.03
C GLY A 247 3.39 26.54 16.25
N ASP A 248 2.75 26.61 17.40
CA ASP A 248 3.21 25.97 18.62
C ASP A 248 2.74 24.50 18.63
N ARG A 249 3.68 23.58 18.70
CA ARG A 249 3.41 22.12 18.83
C ARG A 249 3.05 21.69 20.24
N SER A 250 3.18 22.57 21.24
CA SER A 250 2.93 22.21 22.63
C SER A 250 1.52 21.68 22.89
N ALA A 251 0.55 22.07 22.04
CA ALA A 251 -0.84 21.63 22.12
C ALA A 251 -1.08 20.18 21.63
N LEU A 252 -0.11 19.56 20.95
CA LEU A 252 -0.24 18.18 20.46
C LEU A 252 0.36 17.15 21.42
N ASN A 253 1.10 17.60 22.43
CA ASN A 253 1.71 16.75 23.46
C ASN A 253 0.92 16.77 24.78
N SER A 254 -0.27 17.32 24.79
CA SER A 254 -1.25 17.30 25.88
C SER A 254 -2.45 16.39 25.52
#